data_fd3a2f200ec7096cd1cd0d54ed737265
#
_entry.id   fd3a2f200ec7096cd1cd0d54ed737265
#
_cell.length_a   1.000
_cell.length_b   1.000
_cell.length_c   1.000
_cell.angle_alpha   90.00
_cell.angle_beta   90.00
_cell.angle_gamma   90.00
#
_symmetry.space_group_name_H-M   'P 1'
#
loop_
_entity.id
_entity.type
_entity.pdbx_description
1 polymer ?
#
loop_
_entity_poly.entity_id
_entity_poly.type
_entity_poly.pdbx_seq_one_letter_code
_entity_poly.pdbx_strand_id
1 'polypeptide(L)'
;MPELLNPAPVAHLRHLLRAHSPLVHCMTNDVVQTFTANVLLAVGASPAMVIDPREAAQFAAIADALLINVGTLTEDRAVAMRAAVEHARQAGKPWTLDPVAVGALTVRTAFCHELLALQPAAIRGNASEILALAGMSAGGRGVDTTDTAAAALPAAQALARQLTTVVAVTGEVDYVTDGERVLSVAGGNPLMTKRRAA
;
A
#
# COMPACT_ATOMS: atom_id res chain seq x y z
N MET A 1 12.66 9.33 18.49
CA MET A 1 13.41 8.17 17.94
C MET A 1 12.39 7.10 17.59
N PRO A 2 12.56 6.36 16.47
CA PRO A 2 11.69 5.24 16.15
C PRO A 2 11.70 4.19 17.26
N GLU A 3 10.52 3.70 17.63
CA GLU A 3 10.39 2.58 18.56
C GLU A 3 10.50 1.26 17.81
N LEU A 4 11.15 0.28 18.40
CA LEU A 4 11.18 -1.07 17.85
C LEU A 4 9.77 -1.69 17.98
N LEU A 5 9.26 -2.27 16.90
CA LEU A 5 7.94 -2.91 16.93
C LEU A 5 7.92 -4.06 17.95
N ASN A 6 7.05 -3.96 18.94
CA ASN A 6 6.86 -5.03 19.92
C ASN A 6 6.16 -6.23 19.26
N PRO A 7 6.73 -7.46 19.34
CA PRO A 7 6.15 -8.63 18.70
C PRO A 7 4.83 -9.11 19.35
N ALA A 8 4.57 -8.82 20.62
CA ALA A 8 3.38 -9.33 21.30
C ALA A 8 2.06 -8.79 20.75
N PRO A 9 1.87 -7.46 20.53
CA PRO A 9 0.69 -6.93 19.84
C PRO A 9 0.53 -7.49 18.42
N VAL A 10 1.64 -7.67 17.68
CA VAL A 10 1.61 -8.22 16.31
C VAL A 10 1.11 -9.66 16.30
N ALA A 11 1.57 -10.48 17.26
CA ALA A 11 1.10 -11.86 17.41
C ALA A 11 -0.39 -11.92 17.72
N HIS A 12 -0.89 -11.03 18.57
CA HIS A 12 -2.31 -10.90 18.89
C HIS A 12 -3.13 -10.51 17.65
N LEU A 13 -2.71 -9.47 16.92
CA LEU A 13 -3.39 -9.04 15.70
C LEU A 13 -3.42 -10.14 14.63
N ARG A 14 -2.33 -10.89 14.48
CA ARG A 14 -2.29 -12.06 13.58
C ARG A 14 -3.28 -13.16 14.02
N HIS A 15 -3.45 -13.38 15.30
CA HIS A 15 -4.43 -14.33 15.82
C HIS A 15 -5.86 -13.88 15.48
N LEU A 16 -6.18 -12.59 15.69
CA LEU A 16 -7.47 -12.01 15.32
C LEU A 16 -7.73 -12.12 13.82
N LEU A 17 -6.74 -11.79 12.98
CA LEU A 17 -6.84 -11.91 11.52
C LEU A 17 -7.24 -13.34 11.12
N ARG A 18 -6.57 -14.36 11.68
CA ARG A 18 -6.86 -15.77 11.41
C ARG A 18 -8.23 -16.21 11.92
N ALA A 19 -8.66 -15.69 13.05
CA ALA A 19 -9.97 -16.03 13.62
C ALA A 19 -11.14 -15.46 12.79
N HIS A 20 -10.95 -14.30 12.16
CA HIS A 20 -11.99 -13.63 11.38
C HIS A 20 -11.93 -13.94 9.87
N SER A 21 -10.76 -14.40 9.38
CA SER A 21 -10.52 -14.69 7.95
C SER A 21 -11.11 -13.61 7.01
N PRO A 22 -10.70 -12.33 7.15
CA PRO A 22 -11.34 -11.23 6.44
C PRO A 22 -11.22 -11.39 4.92
N LEU A 23 -12.27 -11.00 4.21
CA LEU A 23 -12.29 -10.95 2.76
C LEU A 23 -11.56 -9.69 2.29
N VAL A 24 -10.47 -9.87 1.56
CA VAL A 24 -9.65 -8.76 1.05
C VAL A 24 -9.79 -8.66 -0.46
N HIS A 25 -10.35 -7.56 -0.93
CA HIS A 25 -10.40 -7.23 -2.36
C HIS A 25 -9.01 -6.71 -2.79
N CYS A 26 -8.36 -7.42 -3.71
CA CYS A 26 -7.02 -7.08 -4.18
C CYS A 26 -7.06 -6.65 -5.63
N MET A 27 -6.96 -5.36 -5.88
CA MET A 27 -6.73 -4.80 -7.21
C MET A 27 -5.23 -4.51 -7.35
N THR A 28 -4.47 -5.55 -7.68
CA THR A 28 -3.01 -5.50 -7.73
C THR A 28 -2.48 -5.62 -9.16
N ASN A 29 -1.19 -5.42 -9.35
CA ASN A 29 -0.52 -5.61 -10.64
C ASN A 29 -0.45 -7.09 -11.05
N ASP A 30 -0.30 -7.35 -12.34
CA ASP A 30 -0.35 -8.71 -12.90
C ASP A 30 0.80 -9.60 -12.44
N VAL A 31 1.94 -9.00 -12.11
CA VAL A 31 3.17 -9.73 -11.75
C VAL A 31 3.06 -10.38 -10.37
N VAL A 32 2.30 -9.77 -9.44
CA VAL A 32 2.28 -10.22 -8.04
C VAL A 32 0.94 -10.82 -7.60
N GLN A 33 -0.03 -11.01 -8.49
CA GLN A 33 -1.37 -11.51 -8.13
C GLN A 33 -1.30 -12.81 -7.32
N THR A 34 -0.67 -13.84 -7.87
CA THR A 34 -0.53 -15.15 -7.20
C THR A 34 0.25 -15.04 -5.89
N PHE A 35 1.32 -14.25 -5.88
CA PHE A 35 2.12 -14.04 -4.67
C PHE A 35 1.29 -13.35 -3.58
N THR A 36 0.58 -12.27 -3.91
CA THR A 36 -0.29 -11.54 -2.98
C THR A 36 -1.37 -12.47 -2.40
N ALA A 37 -2.04 -13.25 -3.27
CA ALA A 37 -3.04 -14.22 -2.83
C ALA A 37 -2.45 -15.23 -1.84
N ASN A 38 -1.32 -15.85 -2.17
CA ASN A 38 -0.70 -16.85 -1.32
C ASN A 38 -0.23 -16.28 0.03
N VAL A 39 0.30 -15.06 0.06
CA VAL A 39 0.69 -14.40 1.32
C VAL A 39 -0.54 -14.12 2.18
N LEU A 40 -1.62 -13.59 1.63
CA LEU A 40 -2.86 -13.32 2.37
C LEU A 40 -3.47 -14.61 2.92
N LEU A 41 -3.54 -15.68 2.13
CA LEU A 41 -3.98 -17.00 2.60
C LEU A 41 -3.09 -17.52 3.75
N ALA A 42 -1.77 -17.40 3.62
CA ALA A 42 -0.83 -17.87 4.63
C ALA A 42 -0.96 -17.12 5.97
N VAL A 43 -1.33 -15.83 5.95
CA VAL A 43 -1.57 -15.06 7.18
C VAL A 43 -2.99 -15.27 7.72
N GLY A 44 -3.93 -15.84 6.95
CA GLY A 44 -5.27 -16.20 7.38
C GLY A 44 -6.38 -15.30 6.86
N ALA A 45 -6.12 -14.51 5.82
CA ALA A 45 -7.13 -13.73 5.10
C ALA A 45 -7.65 -14.48 3.87
N SER A 46 -8.77 -14.02 3.30
CA SER A 46 -9.39 -14.54 2.09
C SER A 46 -9.24 -13.52 0.95
N PRO A 47 -8.23 -13.65 0.07
CA PRO A 47 -8.02 -12.71 -1.03
C PRO A 47 -8.99 -12.98 -2.19
N ALA A 48 -9.43 -11.91 -2.87
CA ALA A 48 -10.15 -11.99 -4.13
C ALA A 48 -9.67 -10.89 -5.09
N MET A 49 -9.47 -11.24 -6.38
CA MET A 49 -8.98 -10.36 -7.44
C MET A 49 -10.10 -10.06 -8.43
N VAL A 50 -10.97 -9.10 -8.09
CA VAL A 50 -12.04 -8.62 -8.95
C VAL A 50 -11.62 -7.31 -9.59
N ILE A 51 -11.39 -7.32 -10.90
CA ILE A 51 -10.81 -6.18 -11.64
C ILE A 51 -11.73 -5.61 -12.74
N ASP A 52 -12.84 -6.28 -13.07
CA ASP A 52 -13.80 -5.76 -14.05
C ASP A 52 -14.49 -4.51 -13.50
N PRO A 53 -14.53 -3.38 -14.25
CA PRO A 53 -15.14 -2.14 -13.76
C PRO A 53 -16.61 -2.28 -13.33
N ARG A 54 -17.34 -3.23 -13.90
CA ARG A 54 -18.76 -3.46 -13.60
C ARG A 54 -18.98 -4.20 -12.28
N GLU A 55 -17.97 -4.94 -11.81
CA GLU A 55 -18.06 -5.79 -10.62
C GLU A 55 -17.23 -5.23 -9.45
N ALA A 56 -16.15 -4.50 -9.75
CA ALA A 56 -15.18 -4.03 -8.74
C ALA A 56 -15.86 -3.17 -7.65
N ALA A 57 -16.78 -2.31 -8.03
CA ALA A 57 -17.54 -1.47 -7.10
C ALA A 57 -18.41 -2.30 -6.16
N GLN A 58 -19.16 -3.27 -6.72
CA GLN A 58 -20.03 -4.15 -5.95
C GLN A 58 -19.21 -5.01 -4.97
N PHE A 59 -18.10 -5.55 -5.46
CA PHE A 59 -17.23 -6.39 -4.63
C PHE A 59 -16.53 -5.63 -3.51
N ALA A 60 -16.09 -4.39 -3.77
CA ALA A 60 -15.49 -3.53 -2.76
C ALA A 60 -16.44 -3.21 -1.60
N ALA A 61 -17.74 -3.15 -1.84
CA ALA A 61 -18.76 -2.90 -0.80
C ALA A 61 -18.95 -4.08 0.16
N ILE A 62 -18.76 -5.32 -0.32
CA ILE A 62 -18.92 -6.54 0.50
C ILE A 62 -17.61 -7.04 1.12
N ALA A 63 -16.46 -6.66 0.58
CA ALA A 63 -15.15 -6.99 1.15
C ALA A 63 -14.94 -6.29 2.50
N ASP A 64 -14.08 -6.85 3.35
CA ASP A 64 -13.72 -6.27 4.65
C ASP A 64 -12.62 -5.21 4.51
N ALA A 65 -11.79 -5.33 3.47
CA ALA A 65 -10.75 -4.36 3.14
C ALA A 65 -10.44 -4.38 1.64
N LEU A 66 -9.83 -3.28 1.15
CA LEU A 66 -9.44 -3.13 -0.26
C LEU A 66 -7.94 -2.78 -0.35
N LEU A 67 -7.22 -3.47 -1.24
CA LEU A 67 -5.87 -3.14 -1.66
C LEU A 67 -5.88 -2.59 -3.09
N ILE A 68 -5.33 -1.41 -3.26
CA ILE A 68 -5.05 -0.78 -4.56
C ILE A 68 -3.54 -0.72 -4.77
N ASN A 69 -3.04 -1.47 -5.75
CA ASN A 69 -1.66 -1.40 -6.22
C ASN A 69 -1.68 -0.96 -7.68
N VAL A 70 -1.09 0.19 -7.97
CA VAL A 70 -1.17 0.84 -9.30
C VAL A 70 -0.14 0.32 -10.31
N GLY A 71 0.53 -0.78 -10.03
CA GLY A 71 1.38 -1.48 -11.01
C GLY A 71 0.55 -1.99 -12.19
N THR A 72 1.14 -2.10 -13.38
CA THR A 72 0.44 -2.48 -14.64
C THR A 72 -0.90 -1.74 -14.84
N LEU A 73 -0.92 -0.43 -14.54
CA LEU A 73 -2.11 0.41 -14.67
C LEU A 73 -2.54 0.55 -16.13
N THR A 74 -3.82 0.31 -16.39
CA THR A 74 -4.52 0.62 -17.65
C THR A 74 -5.67 1.56 -17.37
N GLU A 75 -6.26 2.16 -18.41
CA GLU A 75 -7.42 3.06 -18.26
C GLU A 75 -8.61 2.34 -17.60
N ASP A 76 -8.95 1.14 -18.05
CA ASP A 76 -10.04 0.34 -17.47
C ASP A 76 -9.77 0.01 -16.00
N ARG A 77 -8.53 -0.31 -15.65
CA ARG A 77 -8.14 -0.53 -14.25
C ARG A 77 -8.25 0.72 -13.40
N ALA A 78 -7.88 1.88 -13.94
CA ALA A 78 -8.03 3.14 -13.22
C ALA A 78 -9.51 3.45 -12.94
N VAL A 79 -10.39 3.23 -13.92
CA VAL A 79 -11.85 3.36 -13.75
C VAL A 79 -12.35 2.40 -12.67
N ALA A 80 -11.97 1.12 -12.75
CA ALA A 80 -12.39 0.10 -11.79
C ALA A 80 -11.87 0.40 -10.36
N MET A 81 -10.60 0.79 -10.23
CA MET A 81 -9.99 1.13 -8.94
C MET A 81 -10.67 2.33 -8.30
N ARG A 82 -10.94 3.39 -9.06
CA ARG A 82 -11.66 4.57 -8.56
C ARG A 82 -13.04 4.18 -8.03
N ALA A 83 -13.82 3.46 -8.82
CA ALA A 83 -15.15 3.00 -8.41
C ALA A 83 -15.10 2.10 -7.17
N ALA A 84 -14.14 1.17 -7.09
CA ALA A 84 -13.94 0.32 -5.92
C ALA A 84 -13.62 1.13 -4.65
N VAL A 85 -12.70 2.11 -4.74
CA VAL A 85 -12.34 2.98 -3.59
C VAL A 85 -13.53 3.82 -3.13
N GLU A 86 -14.28 4.42 -4.05
CA GLU A 86 -15.47 5.21 -3.71
C GLU A 86 -16.52 4.36 -2.98
N HIS A 87 -16.78 3.14 -3.45
CA HIS A 87 -17.74 2.24 -2.80
C HIS A 87 -17.23 1.68 -1.47
N ALA A 88 -15.94 1.34 -1.36
CA ALA A 88 -15.34 0.96 -0.09
C ALA A 88 -15.48 2.07 0.96
N ARG A 89 -15.22 3.33 0.58
CA ARG A 89 -15.41 4.50 1.48
C ARG A 89 -16.87 4.66 1.90
N GLN A 90 -17.81 4.59 0.97
CA GLN A 90 -19.25 4.68 1.27
C GLN A 90 -19.71 3.58 2.22
N ALA A 91 -19.13 2.38 2.10
CA ALA A 91 -19.40 1.24 2.97
C ALA A 91 -18.60 1.28 4.29
N GLY A 92 -17.77 2.29 4.53
CA GLY A 92 -16.92 2.40 5.72
C GLY A 92 -15.80 1.36 5.77
N LYS A 93 -15.39 0.82 4.63
CA LYS A 93 -14.32 -0.19 4.54
C LYS A 93 -12.95 0.46 4.39
N PRO A 94 -11.93 0.00 5.15
CA PRO A 94 -10.57 0.51 5.01
C PRO A 94 -9.96 0.08 3.67
N TRP A 95 -9.12 0.96 3.10
CA TRP A 95 -8.36 0.62 1.91
C TRP A 95 -6.91 1.09 2.00
N THR A 96 -6.02 0.38 1.32
CA THR A 96 -4.58 0.63 1.30
C THR A 96 -4.14 0.99 -0.11
N LEU A 97 -3.28 2.01 -0.23
CA LEU A 97 -2.62 2.40 -1.47
C LEU A 97 -1.17 1.90 -1.51
N ASP A 98 -0.82 1.18 -2.57
CA ASP A 98 0.55 0.85 -2.98
C ASP A 98 0.87 1.59 -4.29
N PRO A 99 1.58 2.74 -4.24
CA PRO A 99 1.74 3.67 -5.36
C PRO A 99 2.93 3.29 -6.25
N VAL A 100 2.98 2.07 -6.72
CA VAL A 100 4.10 1.53 -7.50
C VAL A 100 4.55 2.47 -8.61
N ALA A 101 5.86 2.83 -8.60
CA ALA A 101 6.52 3.69 -9.58
C ALA A 101 5.89 5.09 -9.76
N VAL A 102 5.26 5.62 -8.72
CA VAL A 102 4.84 7.04 -8.67
C VAL A 102 6.07 7.94 -8.76
N GLY A 103 5.92 9.11 -9.34
CA GLY A 103 7.00 10.07 -9.60
C GLY A 103 7.68 9.85 -10.96
N ALA A 104 7.96 8.62 -11.34
CA ALA A 104 8.61 8.30 -12.61
C ALA A 104 7.64 8.32 -13.83
N LEU A 105 6.36 8.00 -13.60
CA LEU A 105 5.34 7.87 -14.66
C LEU A 105 4.19 8.84 -14.40
N THR A 106 4.00 9.80 -15.31
CA THR A 106 3.08 10.94 -15.12
C THR A 106 1.62 10.52 -14.94
N VAL A 107 1.10 9.61 -15.76
CA VAL A 107 -0.29 9.11 -15.68
C VAL A 107 -0.54 8.45 -14.32
N ARG A 108 0.37 7.59 -13.91
CA ARG A 108 0.29 6.87 -12.63
C ARG A 108 0.39 7.83 -11.45
N THR A 109 1.30 8.80 -11.54
CA THR A 109 1.49 9.83 -10.52
C THR A 109 0.22 10.65 -10.33
N ALA A 110 -0.38 11.15 -11.43
CA ALA A 110 -1.63 11.90 -11.37
C ALA A 110 -2.76 11.05 -10.75
N PHE A 111 -2.89 9.80 -11.14
CA PHE A 111 -3.89 8.90 -10.59
C PHE A 111 -3.68 8.62 -9.10
N CYS A 112 -2.43 8.43 -8.64
CA CYS A 112 -2.15 8.28 -7.21
C CYS A 112 -2.56 9.54 -6.43
N HIS A 113 -2.26 10.73 -6.92
CA HIS A 113 -2.68 11.98 -6.26
C HIS A 113 -4.21 12.13 -6.21
N GLU A 114 -4.91 11.71 -7.25
CA GLU A 114 -6.38 11.64 -7.24
C GLU A 114 -6.88 10.70 -6.13
N LEU A 115 -6.30 9.50 -6.03
CA LEU A 115 -6.67 8.52 -5.01
C LEU A 115 -6.37 8.99 -3.58
N LEU A 116 -5.32 9.80 -3.35
CA LEU A 116 -5.04 10.36 -2.02
C LEU A 116 -6.20 11.21 -1.49
N ALA A 117 -6.92 11.93 -2.35
CA ALA A 117 -8.10 12.70 -1.95
C ALA A 117 -9.25 11.81 -1.43
N LEU A 118 -9.20 10.51 -1.72
CA LEU A 118 -10.15 9.52 -1.23
C LEU A 118 -9.74 8.89 0.11
N GLN A 119 -8.74 9.44 0.80
CA GLN A 119 -8.36 9.14 2.18
C GLN A 119 -8.07 7.64 2.42
N PRO A 120 -6.96 7.08 1.91
CA PRO A 120 -6.53 5.73 2.24
C PRO A 120 -6.31 5.58 3.75
N ALA A 121 -6.73 4.45 4.32
CA ALA A 121 -6.44 4.10 5.70
C ALA A 121 -4.95 3.82 5.91
N ALA A 122 -4.28 3.33 4.87
CA ALA A 122 -2.83 3.13 4.87
C ALA A 122 -2.24 3.38 3.48
N ILE A 123 -0.98 3.82 3.47
CA ILE A 123 -0.13 3.94 2.27
C ILE A 123 1.12 3.12 2.52
N ARG A 124 1.51 2.28 1.57
CA ARG A 124 2.73 1.49 1.66
C ARG A 124 3.54 1.66 0.39
N GLY A 125 4.78 2.10 0.51
CA GLY A 125 5.69 2.29 -0.61
C GLY A 125 7.16 2.21 -0.20
N ASN A 126 8.07 2.20 -1.18
CA ASN A 126 9.49 2.41 -0.91
C ASN A 126 9.79 3.90 -0.70
N ALA A 127 11.05 4.22 -0.35
CA ALA A 127 11.46 5.59 -0.04
C ALA A 127 11.15 6.56 -1.20
N SER A 128 11.49 6.22 -2.44
CA SER A 128 11.28 7.09 -3.60
C SER A 128 9.80 7.33 -3.90
N GLU A 129 8.97 6.31 -3.72
CA GLU A 129 7.52 6.42 -3.90
C GLU A 129 6.87 7.34 -2.86
N ILE A 130 7.27 7.20 -1.59
CA ILE A 130 6.74 8.06 -0.52
C ILE A 130 7.21 9.51 -0.67
N LEU A 131 8.48 9.75 -1.04
CA LEU A 131 8.99 11.09 -1.35
C LEU A 131 8.24 11.71 -2.52
N ALA A 132 7.98 10.95 -3.59
CA ALA A 132 7.24 11.43 -4.75
C ALA A 132 5.80 11.79 -4.41
N LEU A 133 5.08 10.97 -3.62
CA LEU A 133 3.74 11.28 -3.15
C LEU A 133 3.68 12.53 -2.29
N ALA A 134 4.71 12.77 -1.47
CA ALA A 134 4.80 13.97 -0.64
C ALA A 134 5.21 15.22 -1.43
N GLY A 135 5.47 15.13 -2.73
CA GLY A 135 5.95 16.24 -3.56
C GLY A 135 7.39 16.66 -3.25
N MET A 136 8.17 15.82 -2.59
CA MET A 136 9.53 16.13 -2.11
C MET A 136 10.64 15.50 -2.96
N SER A 137 10.31 14.73 -4.00
CA SER A 137 11.29 14.01 -4.82
C SER A 137 11.52 14.67 -6.17
N ALA A 138 12.79 14.73 -6.57
CA ALA A 138 13.22 15.09 -7.93
C ALA A 138 13.16 13.90 -8.91
N GLY A 139 12.54 12.77 -8.56
CA GLY A 139 12.35 11.58 -9.40
C GLY A 139 13.54 10.62 -9.34
N GLY A 140 13.31 9.45 -8.75
CA GLY A 140 14.18 8.28 -8.92
C GLY A 140 13.91 7.58 -10.26
N ARG A 141 14.84 6.74 -10.73
CA ARG A 141 14.64 5.92 -11.93
C ARG A 141 13.81 4.67 -11.57
N GLY A 142 12.48 4.78 -11.70
CA GLY A 142 11.58 3.62 -11.55
C GLY A 142 11.49 3.07 -10.11
N VAL A 143 11.45 1.74 -9.99
CA VAL A 143 11.29 1.03 -8.70
C VAL A 143 12.58 1.02 -7.86
N ASP A 144 13.70 1.48 -8.44
CA ASP A 144 14.99 1.55 -7.78
C ASP A 144 15.12 2.84 -7.00
N THR A 145 15.08 2.73 -5.68
CA THR A 145 15.34 3.87 -4.82
C THR A 145 16.82 3.94 -4.45
N THR A 146 17.43 5.10 -4.67
CA THR A 146 18.72 5.45 -4.10
C THR A 146 18.57 6.01 -2.68
N ASP A 147 17.33 6.36 -2.30
CA ASP A 147 17.01 6.92 -1.01
C ASP A 147 16.75 5.80 0.00
N THR A 148 17.19 6.00 1.22
CA THR A 148 16.92 5.07 2.32
C THR A 148 15.53 5.30 2.89
N ALA A 149 14.90 4.25 3.46
CA ALA A 149 13.63 4.40 4.14
C ALA A 149 13.70 5.42 5.30
N ALA A 150 14.84 5.52 5.97
CA ALA A 150 15.09 6.52 7.01
C ALA A 150 15.08 7.96 6.45
N ALA A 151 15.62 8.19 5.25
CA ALA A 151 15.60 9.51 4.61
C ALA A 151 14.19 9.95 4.22
N ALA A 152 13.30 9.01 3.89
CA ALA A 152 11.91 9.32 3.55
C ALA A 152 10.99 9.49 4.78
N LEU A 153 11.46 9.22 5.99
CA LEU A 153 10.64 9.27 7.20
C LEU A 153 10.00 10.64 7.47
N PRO A 154 10.68 11.78 7.32
CA PRO A 154 10.02 13.09 7.48
C PRO A 154 8.88 13.31 6.50
N ALA A 155 9.03 12.87 5.25
CA ALA A 155 7.98 12.93 4.23
C ALA A 155 6.80 12.02 4.58
N ALA A 156 7.08 10.80 5.04
CA ALA A 156 6.07 9.86 5.50
C ALA A 156 5.24 10.42 6.67
N GLN A 157 5.90 11.04 7.65
CA GLN A 157 5.21 11.69 8.78
C GLN A 157 4.35 12.87 8.34
N ALA A 158 4.85 13.71 7.42
CA ALA A 158 4.09 14.82 6.87
C ALA A 158 2.84 14.33 6.12
N LEU A 159 3.00 13.33 5.26
CA LEU A 159 1.92 12.72 4.50
C LEU A 159 0.87 12.05 5.43
N ALA A 160 1.33 11.34 6.46
CA ALA A 160 0.46 10.70 7.45
C ALA A 160 -0.41 11.73 8.20
N ARG A 161 0.19 12.83 8.65
CA ARG A 161 -0.55 13.93 9.30
C ARG A 161 -1.54 14.60 8.36
N GLN A 162 -1.10 14.93 7.14
CA GLN A 162 -1.93 15.64 6.16
C GLN A 162 -3.17 14.84 5.79
N LEU A 163 -3.05 13.53 5.64
CA LEU A 163 -4.13 12.66 5.19
C LEU A 163 -4.85 11.91 6.33
N THR A 164 -4.37 12.07 7.58
CA THR A 164 -4.86 11.29 8.74
C THR A 164 -4.81 9.78 8.45
N THR A 165 -3.66 9.30 7.99
CA THR A 165 -3.43 7.93 7.52
C THR A 165 -2.19 7.31 8.16
N VAL A 166 -2.01 6.02 7.99
CA VAL A 166 -0.77 5.32 8.35
C VAL A 166 0.10 5.20 7.10
N VAL A 167 1.38 5.55 7.20
CA VAL A 167 2.35 5.40 6.12
C VAL A 167 3.42 4.40 6.50
N ALA A 168 3.62 3.38 5.66
CA ALA A 168 4.67 2.38 5.77
C ALA A 168 5.72 2.61 4.67
N VAL A 169 6.96 2.90 5.07
CA VAL A 169 8.11 3.03 4.18
C VAL A 169 8.92 1.76 4.24
N THR A 170 9.01 1.03 3.11
CA THR A 170 9.73 -0.25 3.05
C THR A 170 11.19 -0.08 2.64
N GLY A 171 12.07 -0.90 3.24
CA GLY A 171 13.52 -0.88 2.99
C GLY A 171 14.25 -2.02 3.70
N GLU A 172 15.53 -1.84 3.99
CA GLU A 172 16.28 -2.75 4.86
C GLU A 172 15.72 -2.72 6.27
N VAL A 173 15.35 -1.54 6.74
CA VAL A 173 14.52 -1.30 7.92
C VAL A 173 13.24 -0.65 7.44
N ASP A 174 12.11 -1.26 7.73
CA ASP A 174 10.80 -0.69 7.46
C ASP A 174 10.42 0.29 8.57
N TYR A 175 9.80 1.41 8.19
CA TYR A 175 9.26 2.39 9.13
C TYR A 175 7.77 2.55 8.91
N VAL A 176 7.01 2.56 10.02
CA VAL A 176 5.55 2.78 9.99
C VAL A 176 5.22 3.98 10.89
N THR A 177 4.46 4.92 10.38
CA THR A 177 4.09 6.13 11.12
C THR A 177 2.63 6.52 10.92
N ASP A 178 2.02 7.06 11.96
CA ASP A 178 0.72 7.75 11.95
C ASP A 178 0.88 9.29 11.89
N GLY A 179 2.14 9.75 11.71
CA GLY A 179 2.52 11.15 11.71
C GLY A 179 3.13 11.62 13.02
N GLU A 180 2.80 11.00 14.16
CA GLU A 180 3.34 11.32 15.49
C GLU A 180 4.30 10.23 15.95
N ARG A 181 3.83 9.00 16.00
CA ARG A 181 4.63 7.84 16.40
C ARG A 181 5.31 7.23 15.19
N VAL A 182 6.46 6.62 15.45
CA VAL A 182 7.22 5.87 14.44
C VAL A 182 7.62 4.53 15.02
N LEU A 183 7.21 3.47 14.35
CA LEU A 183 7.65 2.10 14.63
C LEU A 183 8.67 1.69 13.57
N SER A 184 9.66 0.87 13.96
CA SER A 184 10.65 0.32 13.03
C SER A 184 10.74 -1.19 13.12
N VAL A 185 10.97 -1.83 11.98
CA VAL A 185 11.14 -3.28 11.85
C VAL A 185 12.36 -3.56 11.00
N ALA A 186 13.39 -4.17 11.57
CA ALA A 186 14.55 -4.65 10.83
C ALA A 186 14.27 -6.08 10.34
N GLY A 187 14.17 -6.26 9.04
CA GLY A 187 13.85 -7.57 8.44
C GLY A 187 14.21 -7.67 6.97
N GLY A 188 14.76 -6.60 6.41
CA GLY A 188 15.21 -6.57 5.02
C GLY A 188 16.34 -7.55 4.76
N ASN A 189 16.26 -8.26 3.63
CA ASN A 189 17.31 -9.17 3.19
C ASN A 189 17.80 -8.73 1.80
N PRO A 190 19.13 -8.63 1.55
CA PRO A 190 19.69 -8.23 0.25
C PRO A 190 19.20 -9.10 -0.93
N LEU A 191 18.80 -10.34 -0.68
CA LEU A 191 18.21 -11.20 -1.71
C LEU A 191 16.86 -10.67 -2.22
N MET A 192 16.14 -9.89 -1.44
CA MET A 192 14.88 -9.26 -1.85
C MET A 192 15.10 -8.22 -2.96
N THR A 193 16.26 -7.56 -2.97
CA THR A 193 16.60 -6.55 -3.99
C THR A 193 16.97 -7.17 -5.34
N LYS A 194 17.34 -8.45 -5.38
CA LYS A 194 17.76 -9.17 -6.60
C LYS A 194 16.58 -9.81 -7.35
N ARG A 195 15.42 -9.91 -6.72
CA ARG A 195 14.19 -10.46 -7.33
C ARG A 195 13.29 -9.32 -7.81
N ARG A 196 13.81 -8.48 -8.67
CA ARG A 196 13.01 -7.47 -9.34
C ARG A 196 12.25 -8.13 -10.46
N ALA A 197 10.94 -8.15 -10.37
CA ALA A 197 10.13 -8.39 -11.54
C ALA A 197 10.39 -7.23 -12.50
N ALA A 198 10.90 -7.55 -13.68
CA ALA A 198 11.10 -6.62 -14.77
C ALA A 198 9.76 -6.08 -15.28
#